data_d0a4780d42fa8722857ba94c22acf413
#
_entry.id   d0a4780d42fa8722857ba94c22acf413
#
_cell.length_a   1.000
_cell.length_b   1.000
_cell.length_c   1.000
_cell.angle_alpha   90.00
_cell.angle_beta   90.00
_cell.angle_gamma   90.00
#
_symmetry.space_group_name_H-M   'P 1'
#
loop_
_entity.id
_entity.type
_entity.pdbx_description
1 polymer ?
#
loop_
_entity_poly.entity_id
_entity_poly.type
_entity_poly.pdbx_seq_one_letter_code
_entity_poly.pdbx_strand_id
1 'polypeptide(L)'
;MNSKGLTLTIIFKAQSLNYGEGIGNISELKKLARGNGNVYTFASRQALRYDIARIGNKLYNWNLEVVDKEKGTIQFKDELNIKDSQEMDLFGYMKTSKKSAENEDGGSETRSAAVRLSHALSLEEYKSDMDFLTNKGLADRIDEFPNLANVEQHLSYYTYTVTVELA
;
A
#
# COMPACT_ATOMS: atom_id res chain seq x y z
N MET A 1 25.05 -22.65 5.01
CA MET A 1 23.72 -22.67 5.64
C MET A 1 22.70 -22.82 4.54
N ASN A 2 21.77 -23.78 4.61
CA ASN A 2 20.68 -23.85 3.64
C ASN A 2 19.66 -22.76 4.00
N SER A 3 19.63 -21.68 3.27
CA SER A 3 18.58 -20.67 3.43
C SER A 3 17.24 -21.30 3.06
N LYS A 4 16.26 -21.15 3.94
CA LYS A 4 14.90 -21.61 3.68
C LYS A 4 14.08 -20.42 3.20
N GLY A 5 13.29 -20.62 2.19
CA GLY A 5 12.36 -19.61 1.65
C GLY A 5 10.98 -20.19 1.44
N LEU A 6 9.97 -19.34 1.53
CA LEU A 6 8.59 -19.65 1.19
C LEU A 6 8.12 -18.66 0.14
N THR A 7 7.56 -19.14 -0.95
CA THR A 7 6.88 -18.31 -1.93
C THR A 7 5.42 -18.76 -2.07
N LEU A 8 4.50 -17.81 -1.94
CA LEU A 8 3.06 -18.03 -2.09
C LEU A 8 2.56 -17.14 -3.20
N THR A 9 1.79 -17.71 -4.12
CA THR A 9 1.00 -16.95 -5.09
C THR A 9 -0.46 -17.01 -4.68
N ILE A 10 -1.06 -15.84 -4.53
CA ILE A 10 -2.43 -15.69 -4.05
C ILE A 10 -3.28 -15.14 -5.18
N ILE A 11 -4.41 -15.79 -5.44
CA ILE A 11 -5.43 -15.34 -6.41
C ILE A 11 -6.72 -15.13 -5.64
N PHE A 12 -7.35 -13.98 -5.85
CA PHE A 12 -8.60 -13.63 -5.19
C PHE A 12 -9.46 -12.75 -6.08
N LYS A 13 -10.77 -12.82 -5.91
CA LYS A 13 -11.72 -11.97 -6.63
C LYS A 13 -11.98 -10.71 -5.82
N ALA A 14 -11.90 -9.56 -6.47
CA ALA A 14 -12.16 -8.27 -5.84
C ALA A 14 -12.62 -7.22 -6.84
N GLN A 15 -13.13 -6.11 -6.33
CA GLN A 15 -13.56 -4.98 -7.13
C GLN A 15 -12.82 -3.72 -6.66
N SER A 16 -12.26 -2.97 -7.61
CA SER A 16 -11.78 -1.60 -7.43
C SER A 16 -10.81 -1.43 -6.25
N LEU A 17 -9.75 -2.23 -6.19
CA LEU A 17 -8.90 -2.40 -5.01
C LEU A 17 -8.13 -1.16 -4.56
N ASN A 18 -7.65 -0.32 -5.49
CA ASN A 18 -6.75 0.76 -5.12
C ASN A 18 -6.87 1.95 -6.07
N TYR A 19 -7.40 3.04 -5.55
CA TYR A 19 -7.50 4.30 -6.27
C TYR A 19 -6.18 5.06 -6.20
N GLY A 20 -5.91 5.83 -7.24
CA GLY A 20 -4.83 6.81 -7.33
C GLY A 20 -5.30 8.21 -6.94
N GLU A 21 -4.65 9.23 -7.49
CA GLU A 21 -5.12 10.60 -7.42
C GLU A 21 -6.32 10.77 -8.35
N GLY A 22 -7.36 11.46 -7.86
CA GLY A 22 -8.52 11.82 -8.68
C GLY A 22 -8.26 13.07 -9.50
N ILE A 23 -8.98 13.22 -10.59
CA ILE A 23 -8.98 14.44 -11.41
C ILE A 23 -10.37 15.08 -11.34
N GLY A 24 -10.47 16.23 -10.69
CA GLY A 24 -11.76 16.88 -10.45
C GLY A 24 -12.68 15.99 -9.60
N ASN A 25 -13.84 15.60 -10.15
CA ASN A 25 -14.80 14.71 -9.51
C ASN A 25 -14.66 13.24 -9.94
N ILE A 26 -13.56 12.87 -10.56
CA ILE A 26 -13.28 11.50 -11.03
C ILE A 26 -12.25 10.84 -10.11
N SER A 27 -12.62 9.70 -9.53
CA SER A 27 -11.70 8.82 -8.79
C SER A 27 -11.17 7.74 -9.72
N GLU A 28 -9.87 7.77 -9.99
CA GLU A 28 -9.22 6.84 -10.91
C GLU A 28 -8.56 5.68 -10.16
N LEU A 29 -8.71 4.47 -10.71
CA LEU A 29 -7.99 3.29 -10.24
C LEU A 29 -6.50 3.39 -10.63
N LYS A 30 -5.63 2.80 -9.83
CA LYS A 30 -4.24 2.61 -10.23
C LYS A 30 -4.16 1.61 -11.37
N LYS A 31 -3.53 2.02 -12.46
CA LYS A 31 -3.46 1.28 -13.72
C LYS A 31 -2.02 1.19 -14.21
N LEU A 32 -1.73 0.15 -14.96
CA LEU A 32 -0.50 0.01 -15.73
C LEU A 32 -0.80 -0.61 -17.10
N ALA A 33 -0.07 -0.18 -18.12
CA ALA A 33 -0.10 -0.82 -19.42
C ALA A 33 0.96 -1.94 -19.50
N ARG A 34 0.61 -3.03 -20.16
CA ARG A 34 1.54 -4.13 -20.43
C ARG A 34 2.03 -4.11 -21.87
N GLY A 35 3.01 -4.97 -22.20
CA GLY A 35 3.63 -5.02 -23.51
C GLY A 35 2.69 -5.34 -24.67
N ASN A 36 1.50 -5.88 -24.39
CA ASN A 36 0.43 -6.09 -25.37
C ASN A 36 -0.42 -4.83 -25.64
N GLY A 37 -0.14 -3.71 -24.99
CA GLY A 37 -0.90 -2.47 -25.06
C GLY A 37 -2.14 -2.41 -24.17
N ASN A 38 -2.51 -3.50 -23.52
CA ASN A 38 -3.69 -3.58 -22.66
C ASN A 38 -3.40 -2.95 -21.30
N VAL A 39 -4.45 -2.39 -20.68
CA VAL A 39 -4.40 -1.74 -19.37
C VAL A 39 -4.96 -2.68 -18.32
N TYR A 40 -4.29 -2.73 -17.17
CA TYR A 40 -4.64 -3.56 -16.03
C TYR A 40 -4.69 -2.71 -14.77
N THR A 41 -5.65 -2.97 -13.90
CA THR A 41 -5.68 -2.32 -12.58
C THR A 41 -4.81 -3.07 -11.58
N PHE A 42 -4.34 -2.37 -10.57
CA PHE A 42 -3.55 -3.02 -9.53
C PHE A 42 -3.72 -2.36 -8.15
N ALA A 43 -3.58 -3.17 -7.11
CA ALA A 43 -3.27 -2.64 -5.78
C ALA A 43 -1.76 -2.61 -5.58
N SER A 44 -1.26 -1.48 -5.11
CA SER A 44 0.17 -1.33 -4.89
C SER A 44 0.64 -2.22 -3.72
N ARG A 45 1.89 -2.69 -3.78
CA ARG A 45 2.49 -3.42 -2.67
C ARG A 45 2.48 -2.61 -1.36
N GLN A 46 2.52 -1.29 -1.46
CA GLN A 46 2.43 -0.40 -0.30
C GLN A 46 1.05 -0.44 0.34
N ALA A 47 -0.03 -0.47 -0.47
CA ALA A 47 -1.39 -0.64 0.04
C ALA A 47 -1.56 -2.01 0.71
N LEU A 48 -1.06 -3.08 0.09
CA LEU A 48 -1.07 -4.42 0.69
C LEU A 48 -0.30 -4.47 2.01
N ARG A 49 0.90 -3.88 2.05
CA ARG A 49 1.69 -3.78 3.29
C ARG A 49 0.95 -3.01 4.38
N TYR A 50 0.35 -1.88 4.04
CA TYR A 50 -0.45 -1.09 4.98
C TYR A 50 -1.60 -1.92 5.58
N ASP A 51 -2.35 -2.64 4.75
CA ASP A 51 -3.46 -3.48 5.21
C ASP A 51 -2.97 -4.64 6.08
N ILE A 52 -1.85 -5.27 5.74
CA ILE A 52 -1.24 -6.32 6.56
C ILE A 52 -0.85 -5.76 7.93
N ALA A 53 -0.18 -4.62 7.98
CA ALA A 53 0.22 -3.98 9.25
C ALA A 53 -1.01 -3.60 10.09
N ARG A 54 -2.03 -2.98 9.48
CA ARG A 54 -3.29 -2.60 10.13
C ARG A 54 -4.04 -3.81 10.70
N ILE A 55 -4.12 -4.91 9.94
CA ILE A 55 -4.75 -6.15 10.39
C ILE A 55 -3.89 -6.82 11.48
N GLY A 56 -2.57 -6.80 11.33
CA GLY A 56 -1.62 -7.26 12.33
C GLY A 56 -1.79 -6.56 13.67
N ASN A 57 -1.95 -5.24 13.65
CA ASN A 57 -2.26 -4.46 14.85
C ASN A 57 -3.62 -4.87 15.44
N LYS A 58 -4.68 -4.93 14.63
CA LYS A 58 -6.04 -5.21 15.10
C LYS A 58 -6.20 -6.61 15.70
N LEU A 59 -5.58 -7.62 15.11
CA LEU A 59 -5.78 -9.04 15.47
C LEU A 59 -4.67 -9.61 16.35
N TYR A 60 -3.45 -9.06 16.26
CA TYR A 60 -2.27 -9.62 16.90
C TYR A 60 -1.48 -8.59 17.70
N ASN A 61 -2.05 -7.40 17.93
CA ASN A 61 -1.45 -6.32 18.70
C ASN A 61 -0.05 -5.90 18.22
N TRP A 62 0.17 -5.89 16.89
CA TRP A 62 1.42 -5.35 16.35
C TRP A 62 1.61 -3.89 16.76
N ASN A 63 2.81 -3.54 17.16
CA ASN A 63 3.14 -2.17 17.50
C ASN A 63 3.32 -1.34 16.23
N LEU A 64 2.41 -0.37 16.00
CA LEU A 64 2.48 0.60 14.91
C LEU A 64 2.85 2.02 15.39
N GLU A 65 3.05 2.25 16.69
CA GLU A 65 3.48 3.53 17.26
C GLU A 65 5.00 3.73 17.12
N VAL A 66 5.53 3.36 15.97
CA VAL A 66 6.96 3.25 15.70
C VAL A 66 7.48 4.32 14.75
N VAL A 67 6.60 5.23 14.31
CA VAL A 67 6.96 6.30 13.36
C VAL A 67 6.85 7.68 14.02
N ASP A 68 7.69 8.59 13.56
CA ASP A 68 7.58 10.00 13.90
C ASP A 68 7.89 10.88 12.68
N LYS A 69 7.78 12.17 12.86
CA LYS A 69 8.10 13.17 11.86
C LYS A 69 9.26 14.03 12.36
N GLU A 70 10.45 13.54 12.23
CA GLU A 70 11.62 14.36 12.48
C GLU A 70 11.97 15.22 11.26
N LYS A 71 12.08 16.55 11.48
CA LYS A 71 12.60 17.53 10.52
C LYS A 71 11.97 17.46 9.11
N GLY A 72 10.68 17.15 9.05
CA GLY A 72 9.91 17.10 7.79
C GLY A 72 9.86 15.74 7.10
N THR A 73 10.67 14.78 7.52
CA THR A 73 10.66 13.41 6.98
C THR A 73 9.94 12.48 7.96
N ILE A 74 8.99 11.69 7.43
CA ILE A 74 8.32 10.63 8.19
C ILE A 74 9.19 9.38 8.08
N GLN A 75 9.65 8.86 9.22
CA GLN A 75 10.47 7.65 9.31
C GLN A 75 10.19 6.88 10.60
N PHE A 76 10.77 5.69 10.73
CA PHE A 76 10.77 4.98 12.00
C PHE A 76 11.63 5.71 13.03
N LYS A 77 11.17 5.71 14.29
CA LYS A 77 11.90 6.32 15.43
C LYS A 77 13.31 5.73 15.53
N ASP A 78 14.28 6.60 15.82
CA ASP A 78 15.70 6.19 15.83
C ASP A 78 15.99 5.17 16.94
N GLU A 79 15.36 5.30 18.10
CA GLU A 79 15.56 4.42 19.25
C GLU A 79 14.94 3.03 19.11
N LEU A 80 14.03 2.82 18.14
CA LEU A 80 13.34 1.54 17.95
C LEU A 80 14.05 0.64 16.94
N ASN A 81 13.87 -0.66 17.10
CA ASN A 81 14.48 -1.68 16.26
C ASN A 81 13.49 -2.83 15.97
N ILE A 82 13.97 -3.88 15.32
CA ILE A 82 13.15 -5.04 14.91
C ILE A 82 12.48 -5.80 16.04
N LYS A 83 12.94 -5.65 17.28
CA LYS A 83 12.29 -6.29 18.45
C LYS A 83 11.06 -5.51 18.91
N ASP A 84 10.99 -4.25 18.55
CA ASP A 84 9.93 -3.33 18.98
C ASP A 84 8.74 -3.34 18.00
N SER A 85 8.94 -3.80 16.75
CA SER A 85 7.90 -3.79 15.72
C SER A 85 8.03 -4.93 14.73
N GLN A 86 6.97 -5.69 14.59
CA GLN A 86 6.84 -6.74 13.58
C GLN A 86 6.87 -6.17 12.15
N GLU A 87 6.36 -4.95 11.96
CA GLU A 87 6.42 -4.28 10.67
C GLU A 87 7.87 -4.00 10.25
N MET A 88 8.70 -3.51 11.18
CA MET A 88 10.12 -3.25 10.93
C MET A 88 10.87 -4.55 10.63
N ASP A 89 10.57 -5.63 11.37
CA ASP A 89 11.22 -6.92 11.17
C ASP A 89 10.85 -7.56 9.84
N LEU A 90 9.57 -7.60 9.50
CA LEU A 90 9.07 -8.27 8.29
C LEU A 90 9.39 -7.49 7.01
N PHE A 91 9.14 -6.18 7.01
CA PHE A 91 9.21 -5.38 5.78
C PHE A 91 10.46 -4.53 5.66
N GLY A 92 11.35 -4.61 6.63
CA GLY A 92 12.58 -3.84 6.64
C GLY A 92 12.37 -2.33 6.76
N TYR A 93 13.46 -1.59 6.86
CA TYR A 93 13.42 -0.14 6.98
C TYR A 93 14.71 0.52 6.46
N MET A 94 14.63 1.81 6.25
CA MET A 94 15.75 2.70 6.11
C MET A 94 15.50 3.91 7.02
N LYS A 95 16.41 4.13 7.97
CA LYS A 95 16.47 5.33 8.81
C LYS A 95 17.64 6.18 8.38
N THR A 96 17.42 7.49 8.34
CA THR A 96 18.50 8.45 8.03
C THR A 96 18.84 9.20 9.31
N SER A 97 20.07 9.05 9.78
CA SER A 97 20.59 9.83 10.90
C SER A 97 21.25 11.10 10.40
N LYS A 98 21.14 12.19 11.21
CA LYS A 98 21.81 13.44 10.90
C LYS A 98 23.32 13.35 11.15
N LYS A 99 24.04 14.20 10.41
CA LYS A 99 25.39 14.59 10.80
C LYS A 99 25.38 15.11 12.24
N SER A 100 26.10 14.47 13.11
CA SER A 100 26.44 14.98 14.45
C SER A 100 27.90 15.38 14.48
N ALA A 101 28.33 16.12 15.49
CA ALA A 101 29.74 16.51 15.63
C ALA A 101 30.69 15.30 15.75
N GLU A 102 30.15 14.12 16.05
CA GLU A 102 30.88 12.85 16.15
C GLU A 102 30.76 11.99 14.87
N ASN A 103 29.84 12.31 13.94
CA ASN A 103 29.62 11.63 12.68
C ASN A 103 29.52 12.65 11.54
N GLU A 104 30.65 13.01 10.95
CA GLU A 104 30.72 14.04 9.89
C GLU A 104 29.98 13.64 8.59
N ASP A 105 29.72 12.35 8.35
CA ASP A 105 29.18 11.87 7.08
C ASP A 105 27.67 11.58 7.08
N GLY A 106 26.95 11.72 8.20
CA GLY A 106 25.58 11.28 8.30
C GLY A 106 25.43 9.80 7.91
N GLY A 107 24.71 9.01 8.66
CA GLY A 107 24.54 7.59 8.42
C GLY A 107 23.14 7.24 7.93
N SER A 108 23.00 6.11 7.23
CA SER A 108 21.73 5.45 7.06
C SER A 108 21.80 4.04 7.65
N GLU A 109 20.87 3.73 8.54
CA GLU A 109 20.65 2.37 9.00
C GLU A 109 19.60 1.71 8.11
N THR A 110 19.93 0.57 7.53
CA THR A 110 19.04 -0.15 6.63
C THR A 110 18.87 -1.60 7.06
N ARG A 111 17.67 -2.10 6.94
CA ARG A 111 17.34 -3.52 7.07
C ARG A 111 16.60 -3.99 5.84
N SER A 112 17.09 -5.06 5.22
CA SER A 112 16.39 -5.71 4.11
C SER A 112 15.10 -6.35 4.59
N ALA A 113 14.06 -6.29 3.75
CA ALA A 113 12.78 -6.93 4.03
C ALA A 113 12.92 -8.47 4.01
N ALA A 114 12.50 -9.14 5.09
CA ALA A 114 12.35 -10.60 5.12
C ALA A 114 11.12 -11.05 4.34
N VAL A 115 10.07 -10.21 4.28
CA VAL A 115 8.84 -10.45 3.52
C VAL A 115 8.75 -9.46 2.37
N ARG A 116 8.64 -9.97 1.16
CA ARG A 116 8.51 -9.18 -0.06
C ARG A 116 7.16 -9.44 -0.71
N LEU A 117 6.50 -8.37 -1.15
CA LEU A 117 5.21 -8.40 -1.81
C LEU A 117 5.35 -7.89 -3.25
N SER A 118 4.70 -8.54 -4.19
CA SER A 118 4.43 -7.94 -5.50
C SER A 118 3.22 -7.00 -5.43
N HIS A 119 2.94 -6.25 -6.50
CA HIS A 119 1.63 -5.63 -6.67
C HIS A 119 0.56 -6.72 -6.86
N ALA A 120 -0.66 -6.48 -6.39
CA ALA A 120 -1.81 -7.30 -6.76
C ALA A 120 -2.33 -6.80 -8.11
N LEU A 121 -2.09 -7.56 -9.16
CA LEU A 121 -2.41 -7.21 -10.55
C LEU A 121 -3.68 -7.92 -10.98
N SER A 122 -4.59 -7.20 -11.66
CA SER A 122 -5.77 -7.82 -12.26
C SER A 122 -5.36 -8.82 -13.35
N LEU A 123 -6.09 -9.92 -13.45
CA LEU A 123 -5.90 -10.93 -14.50
C LEU A 123 -6.69 -10.61 -15.77
N GLU A 124 -7.69 -9.74 -15.66
CA GLU A 124 -8.51 -9.26 -16.75
C GLU A 124 -8.17 -7.80 -17.06
N GLU A 125 -8.34 -7.43 -18.32
CA GLU A 125 -8.10 -6.08 -18.81
C GLU A 125 -9.13 -5.10 -18.26
N TYR A 126 -8.69 -3.89 -17.95
CA TYR A 126 -9.57 -2.79 -17.61
C TYR A 126 -10.16 -2.15 -18.87
N LYS A 127 -11.48 -1.96 -18.90
CA LYS A 127 -12.23 -1.44 -20.05
C LYS A 127 -12.94 -0.10 -19.79
N SER A 128 -12.46 0.66 -18.81
CA SER A 128 -12.96 2.02 -18.49
C SER A 128 -14.41 2.08 -18.04
N ASP A 129 -14.82 1.14 -17.18
CA ASP A 129 -16.14 1.17 -16.56
C ASP A 129 -16.19 2.27 -15.49
N MET A 130 -17.26 3.09 -15.53
CA MET A 130 -17.47 4.22 -14.63
C MET A 130 -18.80 4.06 -13.90
N ASP A 131 -18.80 4.38 -12.61
CA ASP A 131 -19.99 4.48 -11.80
C ASP A 131 -20.24 5.95 -11.44
N PHE A 132 -21.44 6.44 -11.78
CA PHE A 132 -21.86 7.81 -11.48
C PHE A 132 -22.58 7.84 -10.13
N LEU A 133 -21.97 8.52 -9.19
CA LEU A 133 -22.50 8.69 -7.83
C LEU A 133 -23.10 10.06 -7.64
N THR A 134 -24.28 10.11 -6.99
CA THR A 134 -24.94 11.35 -6.60
C THR A 134 -25.66 11.18 -5.26
N ASN A 135 -25.66 12.21 -4.44
CA ASN A 135 -26.41 12.27 -3.20
C ASN A 135 -27.75 13.03 -3.36
N LYS A 136 -28.35 12.97 -4.56
CA LYS A 136 -29.60 13.71 -4.87
C LYS A 136 -30.69 13.53 -3.80
N GLY A 137 -30.94 12.31 -3.34
CA GLY A 137 -31.96 12.05 -2.32
C GLY A 137 -31.66 12.67 -0.94
N LEU A 138 -30.43 13.07 -0.64
CA LEU A 138 -30.09 13.86 0.54
C LEU A 138 -30.22 15.35 0.26
N ALA A 139 -29.77 15.81 -0.90
CA ALA A 139 -29.85 17.21 -1.31
C ALA A 139 -31.29 17.71 -1.40
N ASP A 140 -32.19 16.89 -1.94
CA ASP A 140 -33.62 17.21 -2.05
C ASP A 140 -34.29 17.43 -0.68
N ARG A 141 -33.75 16.91 0.42
CA ARG A 141 -34.33 17.09 1.79
C ARG A 141 -34.05 18.48 2.35
N ILE A 142 -33.09 19.19 1.82
CA ILE A 142 -32.65 20.51 2.29
C ILE A 142 -32.68 21.55 1.18
N ASP A 143 -33.34 21.24 0.03
CA ASP A 143 -33.45 22.09 -1.15
C ASP A 143 -32.10 22.61 -1.68
N GLU A 144 -31.12 21.70 -1.77
CA GLU A 144 -29.76 21.99 -2.21
C GLU A 144 -29.38 21.20 -3.46
N PHE A 145 -28.28 21.64 -4.12
CA PHE A 145 -27.73 20.92 -5.27
C PHE A 145 -26.97 19.67 -4.82
N PRO A 146 -27.12 18.54 -5.53
CA PRO A 146 -26.43 17.30 -5.18
C PRO A 146 -24.94 17.40 -5.51
N ASN A 147 -24.13 16.72 -4.71
CA ASN A 147 -22.75 16.43 -5.06
C ASN A 147 -22.70 15.30 -6.09
N LEU A 148 -21.79 15.42 -7.05
CA LEU A 148 -21.60 14.46 -8.13
C LEU A 148 -20.18 13.91 -8.08
N ALA A 149 -20.01 12.61 -8.29
CA ALA A 149 -18.72 11.96 -8.45
C ALA A 149 -18.79 10.87 -9.51
N ASN A 150 -17.69 10.63 -10.19
CA ASN A 150 -17.50 9.49 -11.07
C ASN A 150 -16.39 8.62 -10.49
N VAL A 151 -16.63 7.33 -10.40
CA VAL A 151 -15.70 6.39 -9.80
C VAL A 151 -15.43 5.25 -10.77
N GLU A 152 -14.18 5.03 -11.13
CA GLU A 152 -13.82 3.89 -11.97
C GLU A 152 -14.08 2.58 -11.23
N GLN A 153 -14.64 1.61 -11.94
CA GLN A 153 -14.98 0.30 -11.43
C GLN A 153 -14.25 -0.78 -12.22
N HIS A 154 -13.73 -1.78 -11.52
CA HIS A 154 -13.15 -2.97 -12.15
C HIS A 154 -13.30 -4.18 -11.23
N LEU A 155 -14.21 -5.07 -11.61
CA LEU A 155 -14.36 -6.40 -11.00
C LEU A 155 -13.45 -7.38 -11.73
N SER A 156 -12.50 -7.98 -11.03
CA SER A 156 -11.55 -8.94 -11.62
C SER A 156 -11.05 -9.94 -10.61
N TYR A 157 -10.40 -11.00 -11.09
CA TYR A 157 -9.46 -11.75 -10.28
C TYR A 157 -8.13 -10.99 -10.24
N TYR A 158 -7.53 -10.95 -9.06
CA TYR A 158 -6.23 -10.33 -8.83
C TYR A 158 -5.25 -11.37 -8.32
N THR A 159 -3.99 -11.22 -8.71
CA THR A 159 -2.92 -12.09 -8.23
C THR A 159 -1.76 -11.27 -7.65
N TYR A 160 -1.20 -11.75 -6.55
CA TYR A 160 0.07 -11.24 -6.01
C TYR A 160 0.90 -12.36 -5.41
N THR A 161 2.18 -12.11 -5.26
CA THR A 161 3.14 -13.05 -4.70
C THR A 161 3.71 -12.50 -3.39
N VAL A 162 3.80 -13.38 -2.41
CA VAL A 162 4.50 -13.15 -1.14
C VAL A 162 5.72 -14.06 -1.12
N THR A 163 6.90 -13.49 -0.90
CA THR A 163 8.12 -14.25 -0.69
C THR A 163 8.66 -13.97 0.70
N VAL A 164 8.92 -15.00 1.47
CA VAL A 164 9.48 -14.94 2.82
C VAL A 164 10.84 -15.60 2.81
N GLU A 165 11.86 -14.89 3.25
CA GLU A 165 13.18 -15.44 3.53
C GLU A 165 13.23 -15.88 4.99
N LEU A 166 13.40 -17.18 5.21
CA LEU A 166 13.58 -17.77 6.53
C LEU A 166 15.09 -17.98 6.74
N ALA A 167 15.71 -17.10 7.52
CA ALA A 167 17.13 -17.18 7.84
C ALA A 167 17.43 -18.34 8.81
#